data_fef78fac419acedd17944a6802fea92d
#
_entry.id   fef78fac419acedd17944a6802fea92d
#
_cell.length_a   1.000
_cell.length_b   1.000
_cell.length_c   1.000
_cell.angle_alpha   90.00
_cell.angle_beta   90.00
_cell.angle_gamma   90.00
#
_symmetry.space_group_name_H-M   'P 1'
#
loop_
_entity.id
_entity.type
_entity.pdbx_description
1 polymer ?
#
loop_
_entity_poly.entity_id
_entity_poly.type
_entity_poly.pdbx_seq_one_letter_code
_entity_poly.pdbx_strand_id
1 'polypeptide(L)'
;MFEQTFKNIDDILYKDAGADSELDYIGQTSWILFLKYLDDLEKDRMDEAELKGETYNYILAPEFRWESWAMPKGPDGKLDHNIALTGPDFVDFVDQQLFPYLKSFKLSADNPQTIEYKIGEIFSELKNKIQSGYNLREIVEHIDGLPFRTSVDKHELSHLYETKIKNMGNAGRNGGQYYTPRPLIRAMINVVSPKVGDKVYDGAVGSAGFLCEAHEYMTKDRSSLSTSDLKIIQTQTFYGKEKKNLAYIIGIMNMILHGIDAPNIVHTNTLGENISDLQEKDRYDVVLANPPFGGKERKEVQQNFPYKTGETAYLFLQHFIKKLKVGGRCGVVIKNTFLSNTDNASVALRKQLLEECNLFAILDLPGGAFLGTGVKTVVLFFEKGKSTKKLWF
;
A
#
# COMPACT_ATOMS: atom_id res chain seq x y z
N MET A 1 12.63 20.78 -1.93
CA MET A 1 12.46 20.54 -3.39
C MET A 1 11.18 19.77 -3.67
N PHE A 2 11.04 18.56 -3.21
CA PHE A 2 9.89 17.68 -3.45
C PHE A 2 8.52 18.28 -3.08
N GLU A 3 8.38 18.90 -1.89
CA GLU A 3 7.10 19.47 -1.43
C GLU A 3 6.57 20.54 -2.40
N GLN A 4 7.44 21.42 -2.90
CA GLN A 4 7.05 22.42 -3.87
C GLN A 4 6.67 21.79 -5.22
N THR A 5 7.39 20.75 -5.64
CA THR A 5 7.06 20.00 -6.87
C THR A 5 5.68 19.37 -6.78
N PHE A 6 5.34 18.70 -5.67
CA PHE A 6 4.01 18.12 -5.48
C PHE A 6 2.90 19.18 -5.46
N LYS A 7 3.17 20.34 -4.85
CA LYS A 7 2.22 21.45 -4.87
C LYS A 7 1.99 21.98 -6.28
N ASN A 8 3.06 22.15 -7.05
CA ASN A 8 2.95 22.60 -8.45
C ASN A 8 2.13 21.60 -9.28
N ILE A 9 2.36 20.29 -9.10
CA ILE A 9 1.59 19.23 -9.78
C ILE A 9 0.11 19.31 -9.41
N ASP A 10 -0.23 19.51 -8.13
CA ASP A 10 -1.61 19.66 -7.70
C ASP A 10 -2.27 20.91 -8.30
N ASP A 11 -1.55 22.02 -8.38
CA ASP A 11 -2.03 23.26 -9.01
C ASP A 11 -2.27 23.10 -10.52
N ILE A 12 -1.49 22.25 -11.20
CA ILE A 12 -1.70 21.91 -12.62
C ILE A 12 -2.93 21.01 -12.78
N LEU A 13 -3.02 19.96 -11.96
CA LEU A 13 -4.15 19.03 -11.99
C LEU A 13 -5.48 19.70 -11.63
N TYR A 14 -5.47 20.68 -10.72
CA TYR A 14 -6.63 21.50 -10.39
C TYR A 14 -7.19 22.28 -11.60
N LYS A 15 -6.34 22.64 -12.55
CA LYS A 15 -6.72 23.36 -13.78
C LYS A 15 -7.11 22.41 -14.92
N ASP A 16 -6.84 21.09 -14.77
CA ASP A 16 -7.14 20.11 -15.80
C ASP A 16 -8.59 19.66 -15.70
N ALA A 17 -9.30 19.65 -16.81
CA ALA A 17 -10.72 19.33 -16.87
C ALA A 17 -11.04 17.86 -16.56
N GLY A 18 -10.06 16.98 -16.52
CA GLY A 18 -10.26 15.54 -16.27
C GLY A 18 -10.00 15.11 -14.84
N ALA A 19 -9.44 15.97 -13.99
CA ALA A 19 -9.12 15.68 -12.60
C ALA A 19 -9.98 16.52 -11.65
N ASP A 20 -11.01 15.91 -11.04
CA ASP A 20 -12.05 16.62 -10.29
C ASP A 20 -11.86 16.55 -8.76
N SER A 21 -10.88 15.79 -8.25
CA SER A 21 -10.76 15.53 -6.82
C SER A 21 -9.32 15.25 -6.39
N GLU A 22 -9.05 15.46 -5.11
CA GLU A 22 -7.78 15.07 -4.47
C GLU A 22 -7.43 13.58 -4.70
N LEU A 23 -8.46 12.72 -4.82
CA LEU A 23 -8.26 11.30 -5.17
C LEU A 23 -7.74 11.14 -6.60
N ASP A 24 -8.20 11.98 -7.51
CA ASP A 24 -7.70 11.98 -8.89
C ASP A 24 -6.27 12.51 -8.94
N TYR A 25 -5.99 13.60 -8.21
CA TYR A 25 -4.64 14.18 -8.19
C TYR A 25 -3.60 13.16 -7.70
N ILE A 26 -3.90 12.46 -6.61
CA ILE A 26 -2.97 11.41 -6.15
C ILE A 26 -2.86 10.27 -7.15
N GLY A 27 -3.98 9.84 -7.75
CA GLY A 27 -3.97 8.77 -8.75
C GLY A 27 -3.13 9.13 -9.97
N GLN A 28 -3.28 10.35 -10.49
CA GLN A 28 -2.54 10.83 -11.67
C GLN A 28 -1.05 11.06 -11.34
N THR A 29 -0.74 11.69 -10.23
CA THR A 29 0.65 11.86 -9.78
C THR A 29 1.33 10.50 -9.56
N SER A 30 0.61 9.53 -9.00
CA SER A 30 1.16 8.22 -8.62
C SER A 30 1.67 7.42 -9.81
N TRP A 31 0.92 7.34 -10.92
CA TRP A 31 1.36 6.52 -12.04
C TRP A 31 2.57 7.14 -12.77
N ILE A 32 2.65 8.47 -12.84
CA ILE A 32 3.79 9.15 -13.46
C ILE A 32 5.04 8.97 -12.59
N LEU A 33 4.91 9.17 -11.27
CA LEU A 33 5.97 8.90 -10.30
C LEU A 33 6.47 7.46 -10.36
N PHE A 34 5.55 6.50 -10.46
CA PHE A 34 5.89 5.10 -10.53
C PHE A 34 6.72 4.76 -11.78
N LEU A 35 6.35 5.30 -12.94
CA LEU A 35 7.11 5.06 -14.18
C LEU A 35 8.49 5.71 -14.14
N LYS A 36 8.62 6.89 -13.54
CA LYS A 36 9.92 7.53 -13.32
C LYS A 36 10.78 6.73 -12.34
N TYR A 37 10.19 6.28 -11.23
CA TYR A 37 10.89 5.41 -10.27
C TYR A 37 11.36 4.09 -10.92
N LEU A 38 10.50 3.48 -11.74
CA LEU A 38 10.83 2.24 -12.45
C LEU A 38 12.03 2.44 -13.40
N ASP A 39 12.05 3.55 -14.13
CA ASP A 39 13.18 3.90 -15.01
C ASP A 39 14.50 4.02 -14.24
N ASP A 40 14.49 4.71 -13.11
CA ASP A 40 15.68 4.87 -12.28
C ASP A 40 16.09 3.54 -11.61
N LEU A 41 15.13 2.71 -11.19
CA LEU A 41 15.39 1.35 -10.67
C LEU A 41 16.04 0.46 -11.72
N GLU A 42 15.57 0.51 -12.97
CA GLU A 42 16.14 -0.28 -14.06
C GLU A 42 17.57 0.17 -14.39
N LYS A 43 17.83 1.48 -14.35
CA LYS A 43 19.19 2.04 -14.51
C LYS A 43 20.13 1.58 -13.41
N ASP A 44 19.68 1.64 -12.13
CA ASP A 44 20.47 1.12 -10.99
C ASP A 44 20.80 -0.37 -11.17
N ARG A 45 19.84 -1.19 -11.63
CA ARG A 45 20.04 -2.63 -11.89
C ARG A 45 20.97 -2.89 -13.06
N MET A 46 20.88 -2.08 -14.11
CA MET A 46 21.80 -2.14 -15.26
C MET A 46 23.23 -1.84 -14.80
N ASP A 47 23.43 -0.73 -14.04
CA ASP A 47 24.75 -0.35 -13.52
C ASP A 47 25.33 -1.48 -12.62
N GLU A 48 24.49 -2.10 -11.78
CA GLU A 48 24.91 -3.25 -10.95
C GLU A 48 25.29 -4.48 -11.76
N ALA A 49 24.55 -4.80 -12.82
CA ALA A 49 24.83 -5.93 -13.71
C ALA A 49 26.14 -5.70 -14.47
N GLU A 50 26.36 -4.49 -14.98
CA GLU A 50 27.59 -4.11 -15.65
C GLU A 50 28.82 -4.28 -14.74
N LEU A 51 28.73 -3.83 -13.49
CA LEU A 51 29.80 -4.02 -12.49
C LEU A 51 30.11 -5.50 -12.19
N LYS A 52 29.11 -6.39 -12.36
CA LYS A 52 29.27 -7.85 -12.21
C LYS A 52 29.68 -8.55 -13.49
N GLY A 53 29.73 -7.86 -14.63
CA GLY A 53 29.94 -8.44 -15.95
C GLY A 53 28.76 -9.27 -16.46
N GLU A 54 27.55 -8.97 -15.99
CA GLU A 54 26.29 -9.61 -16.36
C GLU A 54 25.51 -8.74 -17.34
N THR A 55 24.60 -9.35 -18.11
CA THR A 55 23.69 -8.62 -19.00
C THR A 55 22.38 -8.37 -18.29
N TYR A 56 21.90 -7.12 -18.30
CA TYR A 56 20.59 -6.74 -17.78
C TYR A 56 19.54 -6.66 -18.90
N ASN A 57 18.41 -7.29 -18.69
CA ASN A 57 17.25 -7.19 -19.58
C ASN A 57 16.24 -6.22 -18.98
N TYR A 58 16.00 -5.11 -19.66
CA TYR A 58 15.00 -4.14 -19.24
C TYR A 58 13.59 -4.73 -19.26
N ILE A 59 12.78 -4.33 -18.28
CA ILE A 59 11.36 -4.69 -18.20
C ILE A 59 10.58 -3.98 -19.32
N LEU A 60 10.85 -2.69 -19.53
CA LEU A 60 10.17 -1.90 -20.54
C LEU A 60 10.92 -1.96 -21.88
N ALA A 61 10.16 -2.17 -22.97
CA ALA A 61 10.67 -2.02 -24.32
C ALA A 61 11.19 -0.59 -24.57
N PRO A 62 12.19 -0.40 -25.44
CA PRO A 62 12.88 0.89 -25.61
C PRO A 62 11.95 2.09 -25.82
N GLU A 63 10.91 1.93 -26.64
CA GLU A 63 9.95 2.98 -26.98
C GLU A 63 9.06 3.41 -25.79
N PHE A 64 8.93 2.55 -24.75
CA PHE A 64 8.14 2.81 -23.54
C PHE A 64 9.01 3.19 -22.33
N ARG A 65 10.32 3.31 -22.46
CA ARG A 65 11.20 3.82 -21.40
C ARG A 65 11.00 5.31 -21.21
N TRP A 66 11.20 5.77 -20.01
CA TRP A 66 10.99 7.18 -19.62
C TRP A 66 11.71 8.17 -20.55
N GLU A 67 12.95 7.86 -20.93
CA GLU A 67 13.77 8.68 -21.81
C GLU A 67 13.26 8.76 -23.26
N SER A 68 12.40 7.84 -23.69
CA SER A 68 11.90 7.81 -25.06
C SER A 68 10.62 8.64 -25.22
N TRP A 69 9.68 8.54 -24.29
CA TRP A 69 8.38 9.20 -24.43
C TRP A 69 8.19 10.39 -23.46
N ALA A 70 8.72 10.28 -22.21
CA ALA A 70 8.51 11.28 -21.19
C ALA A 70 9.51 12.42 -21.32
N MET A 71 10.81 12.11 -21.34
CA MET A 71 11.89 13.09 -21.39
C MET A 71 12.94 12.74 -22.44
N PRO A 72 12.58 12.76 -23.75
CA PRO A 72 13.58 12.58 -24.80
C PRO A 72 14.59 13.71 -24.74
N LYS A 73 15.89 13.36 -24.65
CA LYS A 73 16.99 14.30 -24.47
C LYS A 73 17.76 14.49 -25.77
N GLY A 74 18.04 15.75 -26.07
CA GLY A 74 18.95 16.11 -27.14
C GLY A 74 20.43 15.91 -26.76
N PRO A 75 21.35 16.21 -27.68
CA PRO A 75 22.78 16.09 -27.45
C PRO A 75 23.33 16.94 -26.30
N ASP A 76 22.61 17.98 -25.90
CA ASP A 76 22.91 18.86 -24.77
C ASP A 76 22.40 18.33 -23.42
N GLY A 77 21.75 17.15 -23.42
CA GLY A 77 21.17 16.52 -22.21
C GLY A 77 19.86 17.14 -21.74
N LYS A 78 19.30 18.12 -22.47
CA LYS A 78 18.02 18.76 -22.16
C LYS A 78 16.90 18.14 -23.00
N LEU A 79 15.65 18.45 -22.62
CA LEU A 79 14.47 18.04 -23.37
C LEU A 79 14.58 18.50 -24.82
N ASP A 80 14.48 17.56 -25.76
CA ASP A 80 14.42 17.88 -27.19
C ASP A 80 12.97 18.17 -27.58
N HIS A 81 12.64 19.45 -27.67
CA HIS A 81 11.30 19.92 -28.03
C HIS A 81 10.86 19.53 -29.45
N ASN A 82 11.77 19.07 -30.32
CA ASN A 82 11.42 18.67 -31.68
C ASN A 82 10.78 17.27 -31.73
N ILE A 83 11.13 16.42 -30.75
CA ILE A 83 10.65 15.02 -30.67
C ILE A 83 9.77 14.78 -29.45
N ALA A 84 9.78 15.69 -28.46
CA ALA A 84 8.98 15.57 -27.27
C ALA A 84 7.48 15.67 -27.58
N LEU A 85 6.73 14.65 -27.17
CA LEU A 85 5.27 14.65 -27.30
C LEU A 85 4.64 15.76 -26.46
N THR A 86 3.63 16.43 -27.00
CA THR A 86 2.87 17.49 -26.32
C THR A 86 1.46 17.60 -26.90
N GLY A 87 0.58 18.33 -26.23
CA GLY A 87 -0.80 18.49 -26.70
C GLY A 87 -1.55 17.15 -26.86
N PRO A 88 -2.50 17.07 -27.81
CA PRO A 88 -3.31 15.85 -28.01
C PRO A 88 -2.50 14.60 -28.27
N ASP A 89 -1.40 14.69 -29.03
CA ASP A 89 -0.58 13.53 -29.38
C ASP A 89 0.03 12.87 -28.14
N PHE A 90 0.29 13.65 -27.09
CA PHE A 90 0.82 13.09 -25.84
C PHE A 90 -0.24 12.31 -25.05
N VAL A 91 -1.47 12.82 -24.98
CA VAL A 91 -2.59 12.09 -24.35
C VAL A 91 -2.90 10.82 -25.13
N ASP A 92 -2.94 10.90 -26.47
CA ASP A 92 -3.18 9.76 -27.34
C ASP A 92 -2.11 8.67 -27.19
N PHE A 93 -0.84 9.05 -27.09
CA PHE A 93 0.23 8.10 -26.80
C PHE A 93 0.02 7.37 -25.47
N VAL A 94 -0.28 8.11 -24.39
CA VAL A 94 -0.51 7.52 -23.07
C VAL A 94 -1.71 6.58 -23.11
N ASP A 95 -2.84 7.00 -23.68
CA ASP A 95 -4.09 6.25 -23.61
C ASP A 95 -4.13 5.07 -24.58
N GLN A 96 -3.53 5.19 -25.77
CA GLN A 96 -3.65 4.21 -26.83
C GLN A 96 -2.42 3.32 -27.00
N GLN A 97 -1.25 3.70 -26.46
CA GLN A 97 -0.02 2.93 -26.59
C GLN A 97 0.55 2.54 -25.24
N LEU A 98 0.90 3.51 -24.38
CA LEU A 98 1.61 3.25 -23.12
C LEU A 98 0.77 2.42 -22.14
N PHE A 99 -0.46 2.84 -21.83
CA PHE A 99 -1.32 2.11 -20.88
C PHE A 99 -1.70 0.72 -21.37
N PRO A 100 -2.11 0.51 -22.65
CA PRO A 100 -2.33 -0.84 -23.19
C PRO A 100 -1.09 -1.74 -23.11
N TYR A 101 0.09 -1.21 -23.40
CA TYR A 101 1.34 -1.93 -23.28
C TYR A 101 1.61 -2.37 -21.83
N LEU A 102 1.56 -1.43 -20.88
CA LEU A 102 1.78 -1.73 -19.46
C LEU A 102 0.73 -2.72 -18.90
N LYS A 103 -0.51 -2.59 -19.32
CA LYS A 103 -1.59 -3.53 -18.98
C LYS A 103 -1.34 -4.94 -19.47
N SER A 104 -0.68 -5.10 -20.63
CA SER A 104 -0.40 -6.43 -21.21
C SER A 104 0.48 -7.30 -20.33
N PHE A 105 1.30 -6.71 -19.45
CA PHE A 105 2.14 -7.44 -18.49
C PHE A 105 1.35 -8.36 -17.56
N LYS A 106 0.09 -8.05 -17.25
CA LYS A 106 -0.77 -8.94 -16.45
C LYS A 106 -1.00 -10.30 -17.10
N LEU A 107 -0.97 -10.35 -18.42
CA LEU A 107 -1.17 -11.58 -19.20
C LEU A 107 0.13 -12.28 -19.57
N SER A 108 1.23 -11.52 -19.70
CA SER A 108 2.53 -12.04 -20.14
C SER A 108 3.45 -12.48 -19.01
N ALA A 109 3.21 -11.99 -17.79
CA ALA A 109 4.02 -12.36 -16.63
C ALA A 109 3.62 -13.74 -16.09
N ASP A 110 4.57 -14.65 -16.00
CA ASP A 110 4.36 -16.04 -15.55
C ASP A 110 4.13 -16.16 -14.04
N ASN A 111 4.52 -15.14 -13.25
CA ASN A 111 4.49 -15.18 -11.79
C ASN A 111 3.86 -13.89 -11.22
N PRO A 112 2.77 -14.01 -10.43
CA PRO A 112 2.14 -12.87 -9.75
C PRO A 112 3.03 -12.11 -8.75
N GLN A 113 4.17 -12.68 -8.37
CA GLN A 113 5.14 -12.08 -7.45
C GLN A 113 6.29 -11.36 -8.16
N THR A 114 6.11 -10.98 -9.41
CA THR A 114 7.09 -10.19 -10.16
C THR A 114 6.61 -8.74 -10.29
N ILE A 115 7.57 -7.83 -10.49
CA ILE A 115 7.26 -6.42 -10.72
C ILE A 115 6.48 -6.22 -12.02
N GLU A 116 6.75 -7.03 -13.05
CA GLU A 116 6.03 -7.03 -14.33
C GLU A 116 4.54 -7.30 -14.10
N TYR A 117 4.20 -8.35 -13.34
CA TYR A 117 2.81 -8.64 -13.01
C TYR A 117 2.16 -7.48 -12.26
N LYS A 118 2.87 -6.87 -11.31
CA LYS A 118 2.36 -5.71 -10.55
C LYS A 118 2.14 -4.48 -11.43
N ILE A 119 3.00 -4.24 -12.41
CA ILE A 119 2.78 -3.21 -13.44
C ILE A 119 1.46 -3.48 -14.16
N GLY A 120 1.26 -4.72 -14.64
CA GLY A 120 0.03 -5.11 -15.32
C GLY A 120 -1.22 -4.96 -14.46
N GLU A 121 -1.16 -5.30 -13.18
CA GLU A 121 -2.27 -5.09 -12.23
C GLU A 121 -2.58 -3.60 -12.03
N ILE A 122 -1.57 -2.77 -11.75
CA ILE A 122 -1.70 -1.33 -11.55
C ILE A 122 -2.40 -0.69 -12.76
N PHE A 123 -1.87 -0.90 -13.95
CA PHE A 123 -2.37 -0.26 -15.17
C PHE A 123 -3.66 -0.89 -15.71
N SER A 124 -4.06 -2.07 -15.22
CA SER A 124 -5.42 -2.62 -15.47
C SER A 124 -6.52 -1.84 -14.74
N GLU A 125 -6.20 -1.25 -13.60
CA GLU A 125 -7.16 -0.53 -12.75
C GLU A 125 -7.06 1.00 -12.90
N LEU A 126 -5.91 1.50 -13.32
CA LEU A 126 -5.69 2.93 -13.58
C LEU A 126 -6.24 3.36 -14.93
N LYS A 127 -6.65 4.63 -14.96
CA LYS A 127 -6.95 5.37 -16.20
C LYS A 127 -6.25 6.71 -16.16
N ASN A 128 -5.72 7.12 -17.27
CA ASN A 128 -5.33 8.51 -17.43
C ASN A 128 -6.59 9.38 -17.40
N LYS A 129 -6.57 10.40 -16.56
CA LYS A 129 -7.64 11.39 -16.45
C LYS A 129 -7.22 12.76 -16.99
N ILE A 130 -5.94 12.98 -17.18
CA ILE A 130 -5.39 14.24 -17.67
C ILE A 130 -5.83 14.43 -19.13
N GLN A 131 -6.61 15.47 -19.40
CA GLN A 131 -7.13 15.76 -20.73
C GLN A 131 -6.24 16.70 -21.52
N SER A 132 -5.46 17.54 -20.85
CA SER A 132 -4.52 18.45 -21.51
C SER A 132 -3.12 17.83 -21.60
N GLY A 133 -2.68 17.53 -22.82
CA GLY A 133 -1.31 17.06 -23.02
C GLY A 133 -0.24 18.13 -22.72
N TYR A 134 -0.61 19.39 -22.66
CA TYR A 134 0.27 20.44 -22.15
C TYR A 134 0.44 20.34 -20.63
N ASN A 135 -0.66 20.14 -19.90
CA ASN A 135 -0.61 19.89 -18.45
C ASN A 135 0.19 18.60 -18.15
N LEU A 136 -0.04 17.55 -18.93
CA LEU A 136 0.70 16.30 -18.79
C LEU A 136 2.20 16.51 -19.00
N ARG A 137 2.60 17.28 -20.00
CA ARG A 137 4.01 17.63 -20.26
C ARG A 137 4.63 18.36 -19.06
N GLU A 138 3.96 19.37 -18.55
CA GLU A 138 4.44 20.14 -17.40
C GLU A 138 4.59 19.25 -16.14
N ILE A 139 3.63 18.35 -15.88
CA ILE A 139 3.72 17.39 -14.77
C ILE A 139 4.91 16.43 -14.93
N VAL A 140 5.11 15.90 -16.13
CA VAL A 140 6.25 15.00 -16.44
C VAL A 140 7.59 15.70 -16.23
N GLU A 141 7.73 16.95 -16.66
CA GLU A 141 8.94 17.75 -16.45
C GLU A 141 9.21 18.01 -14.97
N HIS A 142 8.17 18.31 -14.18
CA HIS A 142 8.29 18.44 -12.73
C HIS A 142 8.76 17.14 -12.05
N ILE A 143 8.27 15.99 -12.51
CA ILE A 143 8.63 14.69 -11.95
C ILE A 143 10.03 14.27 -12.40
N ASP A 144 10.44 14.54 -13.65
CA ASP A 144 11.79 14.23 -14.11
C ASP A 144 12.88 14.94 -13.31
N GLY A 145 12.58 16.14 -12.83
CA GLY A 145 13.49 16.91 -11.98
C GLY A 145 13.69 16.34 -10.56
N LEU A 146 12.94 15.30 -10.17
CA LEU A 146 13.06 14.67 -8.85
C LEU A 146 14.17 13.63 -8.84
N PRO A 147 15.07 13.62 -7.83
CA PRO A 147 16.07 12.58 -7.68
C PRO A 147 15.45 11.32 -7.05
N PHE A 148 15.78 10.12 -7.60
CA PHE A 148 15.28 8.83 -7.12
C PHE A 148 16.39 7.79 -6.90
N ARG A 149 17.66 8.15 -7.11
CA ARG A 149 18.74 7.17 -7.17
C ARG A 149 19.35 6.84 -5.81
N THR A 150 19.46 7.79 -4.89
CA THR A 150 20.03 7.52 -3.59
C THR A 150 18.99 7.00 -2.59
N SER A 151 19.45 6.25 -1.57
CA SER A 151 18.56 5.80 -0.48
C SER A 151 17.93 6.97 0.29
N VAL A 152 18.63 8.10 0.37
CA VAL A 152 18.11 9.33 0.99
C VAL A 152 16.98 9.93 0.15
N ASP A 153 17.16 10.01 -1.17
CA ASP A 153 16.12 10.53 -2.08
C ASP A 153 14.86 9.64 -2.04
N LYS A 154 15.04 8.33 -2.10
CA LYS A 154 13.94 7.35 -2.02
C LYS A 154 13.17 7.46 -0.71
N HIS A 155 13.88 7.64 0.41
CA HIS A 155 13.24 7.85 1.72
C HIS A 155 12.49 9.19 1.79
N GLU A 156 13.07 10.28 1.30
CA GLU A 156 12.41 11.59 1.25
C GLU A 156 11.15 11.55 0.37
N LEU A 157 11.24 10.91 -0.80
CA LEU A 157 10.11 10.73 -1.70
C LEU A 157 8.98 9.92 -1.05
N SER A 158 9.31 8.78 -0.42
CA SER A 158 8.31 7.94 0.24
C SER A 158 7.58 8.71 1.34
N HIS A 159 8.31 9.50 2.13
CA HIS A 159 7.75 10.33 3.19
C HIS A 159 6.80 11.43 2.65
N LEU A 160 7.15 12.03 1.53
CA LEU A 160 6.32 13.06 0.89
C LEU A 160 5.09 12.46 0.19
N TYR A 161 5.25 11.30 -0.43
CA TYR A 161 4.13 10.54 -0.96
C TYR A 161 3.12 10.18 0.14
N GLU A 162 3.61 9.76 1.29
CA GLU A 162 2.77 9.54 2.47
C GLU A 162 2.09 10.81 2.98
N THR A 163 2.77 11.96 2.92
CA THR A 163 2.18 13.25 3.28
C THR A 163 1.03 13.60 2.33
N LYS A 164 1.19 13.33 1.04
CA LYS A 164 0.12 13.49 0.05
C LYS A 164 -1.07 12.56 0.34
N ILE A 165 -0.81 11.29 0.68
CA ILE A 165 -1.84 10.32 1.11
C ILE A 165 -2.56 10.82 2.38
N LYS A 166 -1.83 11.37 3.35
CA LYS A 166 -2.39 11.95 4.56
C LYS A 166 -3.33 13.12 4.26
N ASN A 167 -2.92 14.02 3.37
CA ASN A 167 -3.74 15.18 2.97
C ASN A 167 -5.02 14.74 2.25
N MET A 168 -4.92 13.73 1.39
CA MET A 168 -6.09 13.07 0.81
C MET A 168 -7.02 12.49 1.89
N GLY A 169 -6.47 11.95 2.98
CA GLY A 169 -7.22 11.48 4.14
C GLY A 169 -8.11 12.56 4.77
N ASN A 170 -7.75 13.83 4.61
CA ASN A 170 -8.51 14.99 5.11
C ASN A 170 -9.61 15.45 4.13
N ALA A 171 -9.59 15.02 2.88
CA ALA A 171 -10.46 15.49 1.80
C ALA A 171 -11.85 14.81 1.78
N GLY A 172 -12.57 14.75 2.90
CA GLY A 172 -13.95 14.33 2.98
C GLY A 172 -14.21 12.97 3.64
N ARG A 173 -15.49 12.51 3.59
CA ARG A 173 -15.99 11.31 4.31
C ARG A 173 -15.23 10.00 4.04
N ASN A 174 -14.53 9.89 2.93
CA ASN A 174 -13.86 8.66 2.50
C ASN A 174 -12.33 8.70 2.70
N GLY A 175 -11.75 9.88 2.94
CA GLY A 175 -10.30 10.06 3.02
C GLY A 175 -9.67 9.34 4.22
N GLY A 176 -10.31 9.38 5.39
CA GLY A 176 -9.82 8.71 6.59
C GLY A 176 -9.74 7.17 6.52
N GLN A 177 -10.30 6.57 5.45
CA GLN A 177 -10.21 5.12 5.21
C GLN A 177 -8.87 4.69 4.59
N TYR A 178 -8.08 5.62 4.08
CA TYR A 178 -6.83 5.33 3.36
C TYR A 178 -5.58 5.57 4.21
N TYR A 179 -5.71 6.26 5.33
CA TYR A 179 -4.57 6.70 6.13
C TYR A 179 -4.70 6.36 7.61
N THR A 180 -3.69 5.72 8.17
CA THR A 180 -3.53 5.52 9.61
C THR A 180 -2.36 6.38 10.10
N PRO A 181 -2.51 7.17 11.19
CA PRO A 181 -1.43 8.02 11.70
C PRO A 181 -0.15 7.23 12.00
N ARG A 182 0.97 7.65 11.43
CA ARG A 182 2.27 6.95 11.57
C ARG A 182 2.73 6.77 13.02
N PRO A 183 2.59 7.75 13.94
CA PRO A 183 2.94 7.52 15.34
C PRO A 183 2.17 6.36 15.98
N LEU A 184 0.89 6.18 15.62
CA LEU A 184 0.09 5.04 16.09
C LEU A 184 0.63 3.73 15.51
N ILE A 185 0.90 3.67 14.20
CA ILE A 185 1.45 2.48 13.56
C ILE A 185 2.77 2.08 14.22
N ARG A 186 3.69 3.03 14.43
CA ARG A 186 4.99 2.79 15.08
C ARG A 186 4.82 2.27 16.52
N ALA A 187 3.87 2.83 17.28
CA ALA A 187 3.56 2.33 18.61
C ALA A 187 3.05 0.88 18.56
N MET A 188 2.15 0.56 17.63
CA MET A 188 1.64 -0.80 17.44
C MET A 188 2.74 -1.79 17.02
N ILE A 189 3.62 -1.40 16.12
CA ILE A 189 4.76 -2.20 15.67
C ILE A 189 5.73 -2.47 16.81
N ASN A 190 6.06 -1.46 17.62
CA ASN A 190 6.95 -1.63 18.79
C ASN A 190 6.38 -2.63 19.81
N VAL A 191 5.05 -2.65 20.03
CA VAL A 191 4.40 -3.61 20.93
C VAL A 191 4.40 -5.03 20.36
N VAL A 192 4.07 -5.16 19.07
CA VAL A 192 3.99 -6.46 18.38
C VAL A 192 5.38 -7.01 18.04
N SER A 193 6.36 -6.13 17.78
CA SER A 193 7.78 -6.44 17.51
C SER A 193 7.98 -7.53 16.46
N PRO A 194 7.62 -7.28 15.17
CA PRO A 194 7.85 -8.24 14.10
C PRO A 194 9.35 -8.50 13.91
N LYS A 195 9.73 -9.73 13.58
CA LYS A 195 11.12 -10.19 13.42
C LYS A 195 11.37 -10.70 12.02
N VAL A 196 12.63 -10.72 11.59
CA VAL A 196 13.02 -11.37 10.34
C VAL A 196 12.58 -12.84 10.37
N GLY A 197 11.92 -13.30 9.31
CA GLY A 197 11.30 -14.61 9.21
C GLY A 197 9.82 -14.65 9.60
N ASP A 198 9.29 -13.63 10.30
CA ASP A 198 7.85 -13.52 10.53
C ASP A 198 7.15 -13.14 9.21
N LYS A 199 5.97 -13.72 8.97
CA LYS A 199 5.03 -13.26 7.94
C LYS A 199 4.08 -12.24 8.55
N VAL A 200 4.13 -11.01 8.05
CA VAL A 200 3.30 -9.88 8.49
C VAL A 200 2.13 -9.71 7.54
N TYR A 201 0.92 -9.63 8.07
CA TYR A 201 -0.31 -9.53 7.29
C TYR A 201 -1.15 -8.33 7.69
N ASP A 202 -1.64 -7.61 6.67
CA ASP A 202 -2.68 -6.60 6.77
C ASP A 202 -3.84 -6.96 5.83
N GLY A 203 -5.01 -7.24 6.40
CA GLY A 203 -6.21 -7.59 5.63
C GLY A 203 -7.04 -6.38 5.17
N ALA A 204 -6.62 -5.16 5.48
CA ALA A 204 -7.27 -3.91 5.11
C ALA A 204 -6.19 -2.85 4.80
N VAL A 205 -5.35 -3.18 3.81
CA VAL A 205 -4.04 -2.55 3.57
C VAL A 205 -4.12 -1.02 3.41
N GLY A 206 -5.18 -0.50 2.78
CA GLY A 206 -5.25 0.93 2.48
C GLY A 206 -4.01 1.38 1.69
N SER A 207 -3.31 2.37 2.23
CA SER A 207 -2.04 2.88 1.67
C SER A 207 -0.80 2.04 2.05
N ALA A 208 -0.96 0.85 2.58
CA ALA A 208 0.10 -0.05 3.06
C ALA A 208 0.95 0.48 4.23
N GLY A 209 0.43 1.43 5.00
CA GLY A 209 1.20 2.06 6.07
C GLY A 209 1.76 1.12 7.12
N PHE A 210 1.02 0.09 7.53
CA PHE A 210 1.51 -0.91 8.47
C PHE A 210 2.65 -1.73 7.88
N LEU A 211 2.55 -2.11 6.61
CA LEU A 211 3.57 -2.93 5.96
C LEU A 211 4.85 -2.11 5.69
N CYS A 212 4.73 -0.86 5.26
CA CYS A 212 5.86 0.05 5.06
C CYS A 212 6.61 0.32 6.38
N GLU A 213 5.90 0.69 7.44
CA GLU A 213 6.53 0.95 8.74
C GLU A 213 7.09 -0.33 9.38
N ALA A 214 6.49 -1.51 9.14
CA ALA A 214 7.07 -2.78 9.57
C ALA A 214 8.37 -3.10 8.80
N HIS A 215 8.42 -2.78 7.50
CA HIS A 215 9.65 -2.87 6.72
C HIS A 215 10.75 -1.96 7.27
N GLU A 216 10.44 -0.68 7.52
CA GLU A 216 11.39 0.26 8.14
C GLU A 216 11.87 -0.21 9.52
N TYR A 217 10.95 -0.73 10.35
CA TYR A 217 11.29 -1.28 11.66
C TYR A 217 12.27 -2.45 11.58
N MET A 218 12.03 -3.40 10.67
CA MET A 218 12.88 -4.57 10.48
C MET A 218 14.22 -4.24 9.84
N THR A 219 14.28 -3.19 9.01
CA THR A 219 15.51 -2.77 8.30
C THR A 219 16.23 -1.61 8.96
N LYS A 220 15.80 -1.18 10.15
CA LYS A 220 16.37 -0.03 10.87
C LYS A 220 17.87 -0.14 11.08
N ASP A 221 18.36 -1.34 11.44
CA ASP A 221 19.78 -1.65 11.51
C ASP A 221 20.17 -2.61 10.37
N ARG A 222 20.21 -2.06 9.16
CA ARG A 222 20.52 -2.81 7.95
C ARG A 222 21.90 -3.47 7.99
N SER A 223 22.84 -2.92 8.75
CA SER A 223 24.19 -3.46 8.88
C SER A 223 24.23 -4.79 9.62
N SER A 224 23.23 -5.08 10.44
CA SER A 224 23.10 -6.35 11.17
C SER A 224 22.42 -7.47 10.36
N LEU A 225 21.87 -7.14 9.18
CA LEU A 225 21.13 -8.09 8.35
C LEU A 225 22.02 -8.76 7.31
N SER A 226 21.91 -10.08 7.20
CA SER A 226 22.56 -10.83 6.13
C SER A 226 21.83 -10.62 4.78
N THR A 227 22.50 -10.96 3.67
CA THR A 227 21.87 -10.97 2.34
C THR A 227 20.64 -11.90 2.29
N SER A 228 20.67 -13.01 3.02
CA SER A 228 19.53 -13.93 3.15
C SER A 228 18.35 -13.27 3.87
N ASP A 229 18.61 -12.52 4.96
CA ASP A 229 17.58 -11.80 5.71
C ASP A 229 16.91 -10.74 4.83
N LEU A 230 17.71 -9.97 4.09
CA LEU A 230 17.19 -8.98 3.16
C LEU A 230 16.31 -9.62 2.08
N LYS A 231 16.71 -10.78 1.55
CA LYS A 231 15.90 -11.53 0.57
C LYS A 231 14.58 -12.01 1.18
N ILE A 232 14.59 -12.52 2.42
CA ILE A 232 13.38 -12.94 3.14
C ILE A 232 12.44 -11.73 3.33
N ILE A 233 12.98 -10.60 3.79
CA ILE A 233 12.21 -9.36 3.98
C ILE A 233 11.54 -8.93 2.67
N GLN A 234 12.27 -8.98 1.56
CA GLN A 234 11.77 -8.59 0.24
C GLN A 234 10.66 -9.48 -0.30
N THR A 235 10.74 -10.80 -0.12
CA THR A 235 9.92 -11.74 -0.89
C THR A 235 8.93 -12.56 -0.06
N GLN A 236 9.12 -12.66 1.28
CA GLN A 236 8.39 -13.62 2.11
C GLN A 236 7.78 -13.01 3.38
N THR A 237 7.92 -11.70 3.60
CA THR A 237 7.53 -11.07 4.87
C THR A 237 6.18 -10.39 4.80
N PHE A 238 5.90 -9.58 3.80
CA PHE A 238 4.76 -8.66 3.79
C PHE A 238 3.64 -9.16 2.89
N TYR A 239 2.44 -9.32 3.47
CA TYR A 239 1.24 -9.80 2.79
C TYR A 239 0.07 -8.91 3.09
N GLY A 240 -0.81 -8.71 2.11
CA GLY A 240 -1.98 -7.88 2.32
C GLY A 240 -3.12 -8.15 1.36
N LYS A 241 -4.30 -7.65 1.73
CA LYS A 241 -5.49 -7.63 0.88
C LYS A 241 -6.13 -6.25 0.91
N GLU A 242 -6.52 -5.76 -0.27
CA GLU A 242 -7.27 -4.51 -0.40
C GLU A 242 -8.38 -4.67 -1.42
N LYS A 243 -9.57 -4.13 -1.07
CA LYS A 243 -10.77 -4.24 -1.89
C LYS A 243 -10.93 -3.08 -2.87
N LYS A 244 -10.45 -1.89 -2.51
CA LYS A 244 -10.65 -0.67 -3.29
C LYS A 244 -9.48 -0.43 -4.25
N ASN A 245 -9.78 -0.27 -5.54
CA ASN A 245 -8.80 -0.10 -6.61
C ASN A 245 -7.75 0.97 -6.28
N LEU A 246 -8.17 2.19 -5.98
CA LEU A 246 -7.24 3.29 -5.73
C LEU A 246 -6.35 3.03 -4.50
N ALA A 247 -6.93 2.52 -3.40
CA ALA A 247 -6.16 2.16 -2.21
C ALA A 247 -5.13 1.07 -2.50
N TYR A 248 -5.52 0.04 -3.27
CA TYR A 248 -4.64 -1.03 -3.72
C TYR A 248 -3.44 -0.49 -4.51
N ILE A 249 -3.69 0.40 -5.48
CA ILE A 249 -2.65 1.02 -6.32
C ILE A 249 -1.70 1.86 -5.45
N ILE A 250 -2.27 2.72 -4.60
CA ILE A 250 -1.49 3.57 -3.69
C ILE A 250 -0.66 2.69 -2.75
N GLY A 251 -1.23 1.62 -2.22
CA GLY A 251 -0.53 0.69 -1.33
C GLY A 251 0.65 -0.02 -1.99
N ILE A 252 0.47 -0.52 -3.21
CA ILE A 252 1.57 -1.14 -3.97
C ILE A 252 2.67 -0.11 -4.25
N MET A 253 2.31 1.06 -4.76
CA MET A 253 3.29 2.11 -5.07
C MET A 253 4.05 2.57 -3.83
N ASN A 254 3.35 2.73 -2.70
CA ASN A 254 3.98 3.10 -1.45
C ASN A 254 5.00 2.04 -0.99
N MET A 255 4.67 0.76 -1.10
CA MET A 255 5.62 -0.31 -0.76
C MET A 255 6.83 -0.35 -1.71
N ILE A 256 6.62 -0.14 -3.01
CA ILE A 256 7.71 -0.08 -3.99
C ILE A 256 8.64 1.11 -3.67
N LEU A 257 8.09 2.27 -3.36
CA LEU A 257 8.87 3.45 -2.94
C LEU A 257 9.64 3.23 -1.64
N HIS A 258 9.17 2.34 -0.76
CA HIS A 258 9.90 1.89 0.43
C HIS A 258 10.90 0.76 0.15
N GLY A 259 11.12 0.41 -1.12
CA GLY A 259 12.13 -0.57 -1.54
C GLY A 259 11.67 -2.02 -1.52
N ILE A 260 10.37 -2.30 -1.58
CA ILE A 260 9.81 -3.65 -1.74
C ILE A 260 9.33 -3.78 -3.18
N ASP A 261 10.15 -4.41 -4.03
CA ASP A 261 9.97 -4.42 -5.49
C ASP A 261 8.67 -5.11 -5.96
N ALA A 262 8.27 -6.18 -5.32
CA ALA A 262 7.08 -6.94 -5.68
C ALA A 262 6.21 -7.27 -4.46
N PRO A 263 5.42 -6.30 -3.96
CA PRO A 263 4.59 -6.49 -2.76
C PRO A 263 3.56 -7.60 -2.93
N ASN A 264 3.44 -8.49 -1.93
CA ASN A 264 2.41 -9.53 -1.90
C ASN A 264 1.05 -8.98 -1.45
N ILE A 265 0.59 -7.91 -2.08
CA ILE A 265 -0.76 -7.37 -1.88
C ILE A 265 -1.66 -7.90 -2.99
N VAL A 266 -2.85 -8.38 -2.62
CA VAL A 266 -3.85 -8.91 -3.54
C VAL A 266 -5.08 -8.00 -3.57
N HIS A 267 -5.50 -7.62 -4.78
CA HIS A 267 -6.72 -6.86 -5.00
C HIS A 267 -7.94 -7.79 -4.85
N THR A 268 -8.55 -7.81 -3.67
CA THR A 268 -9.70 -8.68 -3.37
C THR A 268 -10.46 -8.22 -2.14
N ASN A 269 -11.71 -8.68 -2.00
CA ASN A 269 -12.46 -8.52 -0.76
C ASN A 269 -11.99 -9.54 0.29
N THR A 270 -11.30 -9.08 1.32
CA THR A 270 -10.82 -9.89 2.45
C THR A 270 -11.90 -10.74 3.09
N LEU A 271 -13.11 -10.19 3.24
CA LEU A 271 -14.24 -10.88 3.87
C LEU A 271 -14.98 -11.84 2.93
N GLY A 272 -14.61 -11.88 1.65
CA GLY A 272 -15.15 -12.83 0.67
C GLY A 272 -14.65 -14.26 0.86
N GLU A 273 -13.58 -14.47 1.63
CA GLU A 273 -12.98 -15.76 1.93
C GLU A 273 -13.74 -16.46 3.08
N ASN A 274 -14.13 -17.72 2.91
CA ASN A 274 -14.67 -18.51 4.00
C ASN A 274 -13.55 -18.89 4.97
N ILE A 275 -13.61 -18.37 6.19
CA ILE A 275 -12.54 -18.60 7.18
C ILE A 275 -12.46 -20.04 7.68
N SER A 276 -13.47 -20.89 7.41
CA SER A 276 -13.41 -22.31 7.72
C SER A 276 -12.46 -23.09 6.81
N ASP A 277 -12.21 -22.59 5.60
CA ASP A 277 -11.37 -23.24 4.60
C ASP A 277 -9.88 -22.93 4.78
N LEU A 278 -9.53 -22.00 5.69
CA LEU A 278 -8.16 -21.58 5.97
C LEU A 278 -7.32 -22.72 6.57
N GLN A 279 -6.21 -23.02 5.93
CA GLN A 279 -5.22 -24.00 6.35
C GLN A 279 -4.05 -23.36 7.11
N GLU A 280 -3.18 -24.17 7.71
CA GLU A 280 -2.00 -23.65 8.44
C GLU A 280 -1.06 -22.82 7.56
N LYS A 281 -0.89 -23.22 6.30
CA LYS A 281 -0.07 -22.48 5.32
C LYS A 281 -0.56 -21.06 5.03
N ASP A 282 -1.87 -20.81 5.27
CA ASP A 282 -2.53 -19.52 5.00
C ASP A 282 -2.47 -18.57 6.20
N ARG A 283 -1.75 -18.97 7.26
CA ARG A 283 -1.63 -18.21 8.50
C ARG A 283 -0.32 -17.44 8.58
N TYR A 284 -0.37 -16.40 9.39
CA TYR A 284 0.69 -15.40 9.56
C TYR A 284 1.19 -15.35 11.00
N ASP A 285 2.44 -14.92 11.18
CA ASP A 285 3.07 -14.76 12.48
C ASP A 285 2.63 -13.46 13.15
N VAL A 286 2.36 -12.43 12.34
CA VAL A 286 1.97 -11.10 12.79
C VAL A 286 0.80 -10.59 11.96
N VAL A 287 -0.20 -10.01 12.64
CA VAL A 287 -1.29 -9.24 12.01
C VAL A 287 -1.24 -7.82 12.55
N LEU A 288 -1.19 -6.83 11.66
CA LEU A 288 -1.25 -5.42 11.94
C LEU A 288 -2.26 -4.78 11.01
N ALA A 289 -3.34 -4.21 11.53
CA ALA A 289 -4.41 -3.71 10.68
C ALA A 289 -5.26 -2.62 11.32
N ASN A 290 -5.79 -1.76 10.46
CA ASN A 290 -6.82 -0.79 10.78
C ASN A 290 -8.02 -0.99 9.83
N PRO A 291 -8.90 -1.98 10.10
CA PRO A 291 -10.05 -2.24 9.25
C PRO A 291 -11.10 -1.12 9.35
N PRO A 292 -12.03 -1.00 8.39
CA PRO A 292 -13.11 -0.02 8.44
C PRO A 292 -13.90 -0.12 9.74
N PHE A 293 -14.11 1.02 10.44
CA PHE A 293 -14.80 1.07 11.75
C PHE A 293 -16.30 0.87 11.66
N GLY A 294 -16.88 1.03 10.48
CA GLY A 294 -18.31 0.93 10.24
C GLY A 294 -18.59 0.29 8.88
N GLY A 295 -19.88 0.11 8.62
CA GLY A 295 -20.37 -0.54 7.43
C GLY A 295 -21.15 -1.81 7.77
N LYS A 296 -22.07 -2.17 6.86
CA LYS A 296 -22.82 -3.41 6.96
C LYS A 296 -22.46 -4.29 5.77
N GLU A 297 -21.92 -5.47 6.06
CA GLU A 297 -21.68 -6.46 5.02
C GLU A 297 -22.97 -7.19 4.61
N ARG A 298 -22.99 -7.63 3.37
CA ARG A 298 -24.11 -8.42 2.81
C ARG A 298 -24.23 -9.76 3.52
N LYS A 299 -25.45 -10.31 3.56
CA LYS A 299 -25.72 -11.59 4.23
C LYS A 299 -24.88 -12.74 3.69
N GLU A 300 -24.60 -12.75 2.40
CA GLU A 300 -23.76 -13.75 1.74
C GLU A 300 -22.34 -13.75 2.32
N VAL A 301 -21.75 -12.58 2.51
CA VAL A 301 -20.42 -12.41 3.13
C VAL A 301 -20.42 -12.88 4.58
N GLN A 302 -21.49 -12.59 5.33
CA GLN A 302 -21.61 -12.99 6.74
C GLN A 302 -21.61 -14.53 6.91
N GLN A 303 -22.00 -15.29 5.89
CA GLN A 303 -21.97 -16.78 5.95
C GLN A 303 -20.55 -17.34 6.02
N ASN A 304 -19.54 -16.57 5.63
CA ASN A 304 -18.14 -16.96 5.70
C ASN A 304 -17.58 -17.00 7.14
N PHE A 305 -18.38 -16.59 8.13
CA PHE A 305 -17.93 -16.39 9.51
C PHE A 305 -18.80 -17.14 10.52
N PRO A 306 -18.21 -17.70 11.62
CA PRO A 306 -18.94 -18.37 12.67
C PRO A 306 -19.95 -17.45 13.38
N TYR A 307 -19.53 -16.25 13.77
CA TYR A 307 -20.41 -15.27 14.39
C TYR A 307 -20.95 -14.32 13.33
N LYS A 308 -22.16 -14.60 12.87
CA LYS A 308 -22.85 -13.83 11.83
C LYS A 308 -23.24 -12.44 12.37
N THR A 309 -22.72 -11.43 11.72
CA THR A 309 -23.01 -10.04 12.07
C THR A 309 -22.89 -9.17 10.82
N GLY A 310 -23.68 -8.08 10.77
CA GLY A 310 -23.52 -7.08 9.73
C GLY A 310 -22.33 -6.14 9.97
N GLU A 311 -21.77 -6.12 11.18
CA GLU A 311 -20.67 -5.22 11.56
C GLU A 311 -19.36 -5.64 10.93
N THR A 312 -18.92 -4.89 9.92
CA THR A 312 -17.69 -5.15 9.15
C THR A 312 -16.46 -5.34 10.05
N ALA A 313 -16.28 -4.48 11.07
CA ALA A 313 -15.15 -4.57 11.99
C ALA A 313 -15.09 -5.90 12.77
N TYR A 314 -16.24 -6.50 13.09
CA TYR A 314 -16.30 -7.76 13.83
C TYR A 314 -16.02 -8.97 12.92
N LEU A 315 -16.35 -8.88 11.64
CA LEU A 315 -15.95 -9.88 10.66
C LEU A 315 -14.44 -9.84 10.42
N PHE A 316 -13.84 -8.65 10.34
CA PHE A 316 -12.39 -8.51 10.25
C PHE A 316 -11.68 -9.09 11.49
N LEU A 317 -12.17 -8.83 12.70
CA LEU A 317 -11.55 -9.39 13.91
C LEU A 317 -11.58 -10.93 13.89
N GLN A 318 -12.71 -11.57 13.50
CA GLN A 318 -12.78 -13.02 13.32
C GLN A 318 -11.76 -13.51 12.28
N HIS A 319 -11.67 -12.81 11.15
CA HIS A 319 -10.70 -13.12 10.10
C HIS A 319 -9.26 -13.06 10.65
N PHE A 320 -8.90 -12.03 11.39
CA PHE A 320 -7.54 -11.87 11.94
C PHE A 320 -7.21 -12.94 12.99
N ILE A 321 -8.13 -13.25 13.89
CA ILE A 321 -7.94 -14.36 14.85
C ILE A 321 -7.68 -15.67 14.09
N LYS A 322 -8.42 -15.95 13.02
CA LYS A 322 -8.26 -17.17 12.24
C LYS A 322 -6.96 -17.20 11.43
N LYS A 323 -6.56 -16.04 10.86
CA LYS A 323 -5.33 -15.89 10.06
C LYS A 323 -4.04 -15.95 10.89
N LEU A 324 -4.11 -15.81 12.20
CA LEU A 324 -2.92 -15.98 13.06
C LEU A 324 -2.55 -17.44 13.24
N LYS A 325 -1.26 -17.73 13.22
CA LYS A 325 -0.67 -18.95 13.75
C LYS A 325 -0.82 -19.01 15.27
N VAL A 326 -0.70 -20.18 15.87
CA VAL A 326 -0.52 -20.33 17.32
C VAL A 326 0.81 -19.66 17.70
N GLY A 327 0.80 -18.81 18.74
CA GLY A 327 1.92 -17.94 19.09
C GLY A 327 2.04 -16.67 18.24
N GLY A 328 1.20 -16.52 17.23
CA GLY A 328 1.16 -15.29 16.40
C GLY A 328 0.57 -14.12 17.17
N ARG A 329 1.03 -12.90 16.83
CA ARG A 329 0.73 -11.65 17.53
C ARG A 329 -0.10 -10.73 16.65
N CYS A 330 -1.04 -10.02 17.28
CA CYS A 330 -1.90 -9.06 16.59
C CYS A 330 -1.91 -7.70 17.27
N GLY A 331 -1.90 -6.65 16.45
CA GLY A 331 -2.27 -5.31 16.81
C GLY A 331 -3.37 -4.83 15.87
N VAL A 332 -4.59 -4.65 16.34
CA VAL A 332 -5.73 -4.26 15.50
C VAL A 332 -6.50 -3.10 16.09
N VAL A 333 -6.80 -2.11 15.24
CA VAL A 333 -7.67 -0.99 15.61
C VAL A 333 -9.12 -1.42 15.46
N ILE A 334 -9.94 -1.14 16.48
CA ILE A 334 -11.38 -1.42 16.46
C ILE A 334 -12.15 -0.29 17.16
N LYS A 335 -13.43 -0.15 16.83
CA LYS A 335 -14.29 0.82 17.51
C LYS A 335 -14.43 0.49 19.01
N ASN A 336 -14.35 1.50 19.85
CA ASN A 336 -14.44 1.36 21.31
C ASN A 336 -15.71 0.64 21.77
N THR A 337 -16.84 0.84 21.09
CA THR A 337 -18.11 0.19 21.40
C THR A 337 -18.06 -1.34 21.39
N PHE A 338 -17.05 -1.94 20.72
CA PHE A 338 -16.79 -3.38 20.80
C PHE A 338 -16.62 -3.88 22.25
N LEU A 339 -16.05 -3.06 23.13
CA LEU A 339 -15.77 -3.45 24.51
C LEU A 339 -17.06 -3.57 25.36
N SER A 340 -18.10 -2.82 25.02
CA SER A 340 -19.33 -2.69 25.83
C SER A 340 -20.61 -3.18 25.15
N ASN A 341 -20.61 -3.42 23.83
CA ASN A 341 -21.79 -3.88 23.13
C ASN A 341 -22.30 -5.22 23.67
N THR A 342 -23.63 -5.36 23.78
CA THR A 342 -24.29 -6.54 24.39
C THR A 342 -24.97 -7.46 23.39
N ASP A 343 -24.85 -7.17 22.09
CA ASP A 343 -25.34 -8.09 21.04
C ASP A 343 -24.57 -9.42 21.06
N ASN A 344 -25.23 -10.48 20.59
CA ASN A 344 -24.73 -11.85 20.66
C ASN A 344 -23.37 -12.02 19.98
N ALA A 345 -23.16 -11.35 18.84
CA ALA A 345 -21.89 -11.45 18.07
C ALA A 345 -20.74 -10.79 18.84
N SER A 346 -20.95 -9.58 19.40
CA SER A 346 -19.96 -8.90 20.21
C SER A 346 -19.55 -9.69 21.44
N VAL A 347 -20.54 -10.24 22.17
CA VAL A 347 -20.30 -11.05 23.38
C VAL A 347 -19.53 -12.34 23.02
N ALA A 348 -19.98 -13.07 22.00
CA ALA A 348 -19.34 -14.30 21.56
C ALA A 348 -17.90 -14.06 21.10
N LEU A 349 -17.66 -12.98 20.34
CA LEU A 349 -16.33 -12.64 19.82
C LEU A 349 -15.37 -12.19 20.94
N ARG A 350 -15.83 -11.43 21.94
CA ARG A 350 -15.02 -11.12 23.14
C ARG A 350 -14.69 -12.39 23.93
N LYS A 351 -15.66 -13.30 24.09
CA LYS A 351 -15.43 -14.60 24.75
C LYS A 351 -14.33 -15.37 24.01
N GLN A 352 -14.45 -15.52 22.69
CA GLN A 352 -13.43 -16.20 21.86
C GLN A 352 -12.07 -15.55 22.03
N LEU A 353 -12.00 -14.22 21.98
CA LEU A 353 -10.75 -13.48 22.13
C LEU A 353 -10.08 -13.75 23.48
N LEU A 354 -10.86 -13.84 24.58
CA LEU A 354 -10.32 -14.09 25.92
C LEU A 354 -9.96 -15.56 26.18
N GLU A 355 -10.64 -16.51 25.54
CA GLU A 355 -10.43 -17.94 25.73
C GLU A 355 -9.34 -18.51 24.80
N GLU A 356 -9.32 -18.10 23.52
CA GLU A 356 -8.39 -18.62 22.51
C GLU A 356 -7.12 -17.77 22.35
N CYS A 357 -7.16 -16.48 22.81
CA CYS A 357 -6.07 -15.55 22.72
C CYS A 357 -5.74 -14.94 24.09
N ASN A 358 -4.47 -14.66 24.29
CA ASN A 358 -4.02 -13.80 25.38
C ASN A 358 -4.15 -12.33 24.96
N LEU A 359 -5.30 -11.71 25.25
CA LEU A 359 -5.47 -10.27 25.10
C LEU A 359 -4.70 -9.60 26.24
N PHE A 360 -3.47 -9.17 25.97
CA PHE A 360 -2.57 -8.66 27.01
C PHE A 360 -2.63 -7.16 27.18
N ALA A 361 -3.07 -6.40 26.17
CA ALA A 361 -3.22 -4.94 26.28
C ALA A 361 -4.35 -4.38 25.42
N ILE A 362 -4.98 -3.33 25.90
CA ILE A 362 -5.89 -2.46 25.15
C ILE A 362 -5.36 -1.02 25.26
N LEU A 363 -5.13 -0.38 24.14
CA LEU A 363 -4.75 1.05 24.09
C LEU A 363 -5.99 1.87 23.72
N ASP A 364 -6.47 2.68 24.63
CA ASP A 364 -7.57 3.64 24.36
C ASP A 364 -7.01 4.84 23.57
N LEU A 365 -7.66 5.16 22.46
CA LEU A 365 -7.23 6.27 21.61
C LEU A 365 -8.08 7.51 21.89
N PRO A 366 -7.49 8.71 21.88
CA PRO A 366 -8.23 9.94 22.05
C PRO A 366 -9.27 10.13 20.94
N GLY A 367 -10.36 10.82 21.24
CA GLY A 367 -11.31 11.25 20.20
C GLY A 367 -10.60 12.09 19.15
N GLY A 368 -10.90 11.82 17.86
CA GLY A 368 -10.24 12.51 16.75
C GLY A 368 -8.87 11.95 16.34
N ALA A 369 -8.45 10.81 16.90
CA ALA A 369 -7.22 10.12 16.46
C ALA A 369 -7.21 9.80 14.95
N PHE A 370 -8.39 9.58 14.37
CA PHE A 370 -8.57 9.37 12.93
C PHE A 370 -9.35 10.55 12.33
N LEU A 371 -8.74 11.18 11.34
CA LEU A 371 -9.34 12.31 10.64
C LEU A 371 -10.59 11.87 9.84
N GLY A 372 -11.58 12.73 9.75
CA GLY A 372 -12.82 12.46 9.00
C GLY A 372 -13.82 11.51 9.68
N THR A 373 -13.55 11.03 10.90
CA THR A 373 -14.49 10.20 11.66
C THR A 373 -14.59 10.63 13.12
N GLY A 374 -15.83 10.66 13.65
CA GLY A 374 -16.10 10.86 15.07
C GLY A 374 -16.07 9.57 15.91
N VAL A 375 -15.67 8.44 15.31
CA VAL A 375 -15.67 7.14 15.98
C VAL A 375 -14.51 7.07 16.97
N LYS A 376 -14.80 6.85 18.25
CA LYS A 376 -13.80 6.52 19.25
C LYS A 376 -13.32 5.07 19.05
N THR A 377 -12.02 4.86 19.09
CA THR A 377 -11.38 3.57 18.77
C THR A 377 -10.42 3.15 19.87
N VAL A 378 -10.11 1.86 19.88
CA VAL A 378 -9.08 1.25 20.72
C VAL A 378 -8.18 0.36 19.86
N VAL A 379 -6.98 0.08 20.32
CA VAL A 379 -6.13 -0.97 19.76
C VAL A 379 -6.18 -2.19 20.67
N LEU A 380 -6.46 -3.35 20.09
CA LEU A 380 -6.37 -4.63 20.79
C LEU A 380 -5.02 -5.27 20.47
N PHE A 381 -4.27 -5.66 21.51
CA PHE A 381 -3.02 -6.42 21.37
C PHE A 381 -3.20 -7.82 21.97
N PHE A 382 -3.06 -8.84 21.15
CA PHE A 382 -3.23 -10.22 21.60
C PHE A 382 -2.29 -11.21 20.91
N GLU A 383 -2.02 -12.34 21.59
CA GLU A 383 -1.29 -13.50 21.10
C GLU A 383 -2.22 -14.69 21.03
N LYS A 384 -2.26 -15.41 19.92
CA LYS A 384 -3.14 -16.59 19.76
C LYS A 384 -2.57 -17.84 20.42
N GLY A 385 -3.47 -18.68 20.97
CA GLY A 385 -3.15 -20.00 21.50
C GLY A 385 -2.98 -20.07 23.01
N LYS A 386 -3.29 -18.97 23.72
CA LYS A 386 -3.32 -18.92 25.18
C LYS A 386 -4.54 -18.14 25.65
N SER A 387 -5.17 -18.53 26.75
CA SER A 387 -6.24 -17.73 27.34
C SER A 387 -5.69 -16.47 28.03
N THR A 388 -6.48 -15.42 28.06
CA THR A 388 -6.17 -14.17 28.76
C THR A 388 -6.18 -14.38 30.27
N LYS A 389 -5.08 -14.01 30.93
CA LYS A 389 -4.96 -14.05 32.40
C LYS A 389 -4.81 -12.67 33.03
N LYS A 390 -4.16 -11.75 32.31
CA LYS A 390 -3.92 -10.37 32.76
C LYS A 390 -4.04 -9.43 31.57
N LEU A 391 -4.79 -8.35 31.76
CA LEU A 391 -5.01 -7.33 30.76
C LEU A 391 -4.53 -5.97 31.29
N TRP A 392 -3.75 -5.28 30.47
CA TRP A 392 -3.38 -3.89 30.66
C TRP A 392 -4.33 -2.98 29.89
N PHE A 393 -4.79 -1.92 30.56
CA PHE A 393 -5.70 -0.93 29.96
C PHE A 393 -5.11 0.47 30.13
#